data_f30a920a26f8a5b0ab3f89557710ee34
#
_entry.id   f30a920a26f8a5b0ab3f89557710ee34
#
_cell.length_a   1.000
_cell.length_b   1.000
_cell.length_c   1.000
_cell.angle_alpha   90.00
_cell.angle_beta   90.00
_cell.angle_gamma   90.00
#
_symmetry.space_group_name_H-M   'P 1'
#
loop_
_entity.id
_entity.type
_entity.pdbx_description
1 polymer ?
#
loop_
_entity_poly.entity_id
_entity_poly.type
_entity_poly.pdbx_seq_one_letter_code
_entity_poly.pdbx_strand_id
1 'polypeptide(L)'
;KAKRTDWVMRGFRQFDAPVSIVLTYDKVLEPAAIAQFDLGAISYGICLAAWERGLGTVINGQGVMQTPVVREHAGIPDDQSILTCIAMGYPNDEFSANSVKSRRADAPDFVNFVGFD
;
A
#
# COMPACT_ATOMS: atom_id res chain seq x y z
N LYS A 1 -19.58 15.80 -11.89
CA LYS A 1 -19.22 15.78 -10.45
C LYS A 1 -19.39 14.39 -9.83
N ALA A 2 -20.50 13.67 -10.04
CA ALA A 2 -20.75 12.34 -9.46
C ALA A 2 -19.67 11.30 -9.82
N LYS A 3 -19.25 11.21 -11.08
CA LYS A 3 -18.20 10.27 -11.53
C LYS A 3 -16.84 10.51 -10.84
N ARG A 4 -16.48 11.77 -10.56
CA ARG A 4 -15.23 12.12 -9.86
C ARG A 4 -15.29 11.71 -8.39
N THR A 5 -16.43 11.90 -7.74
CA THR A 5 -16.64 11.50 -6.35
C THR A 5 -16.55 9.99 -6.20
N ASP A 6 -17.18 9.22 -7.08
CA ASP A 6 -17.10 7.77 -7.06
C ASP A 6 -15.68 7.26 -7.25
N TRP A 7 -14.93 7.87 -8.16
CA TRP A 7 -13.51 7.56 -8.34
C TRP A 7 -12.69 7.76 -7.07
N VAL A 8 -12.84 8.90 -6.38
CA VAL A 8 -12.14 9.19 -5.13
C VAL A 8 -12.53 8.20 -4.04
N MET A 9 -13.81 7.81 -3.97
CA MET A 9 -14.31 6.88 -2.95
C MET A 9 -13.81 5.43 -3.12
N ARG A 10 -13.25 5.07 -4.28
CA ARG A 10 -12.71 3.72 -4.49
C ARG A 10 -11.59 3.37 -3.53
N GLY A 11 -10.68 4.31 -3.25
CA GLY A 11 -9.60 4.09 -2.29
C GLY A 11 -10.13 3.77 -0.88
N PHE A 12 -11.19 4.47 -0.45
CA PHE A 12 -11.84 4.19 0.85
C PHE A 12 -12.53 2.83 0.89
N ARG A 13 -12.99 2.31 -0.25
CA ARG A 13 -13.57 0.97 -0.38
C ARG A 13 -12.53 -0.09 -0.75
N GLN A 14 -11.25 0.17 -0.55
CA GLN A 14 -10.17 -0.77 -0.87
C GLN A 14 -10.21 -1.25 -2.34
N PHE A 15 -10.66 -0.37 -3.26
CA PHE A 15 -10.83 -0.69 -4.69
C PHE A 15 -11.75 -1.88 -4.95
N ASP A 16 -12.69 -2.14 -4.03
CA ASP A 16 -13.59 -3.30 -4.05
C ASP A 16 -12.85 -4.65 -3.99
N ALA A 17 -11.60 -4.66 -3.52
CA ALA A 17 -10.79 -5.87 -3.35
C ALA A 17 -11.32 -6.72 -2.18
N PRO A 18 -11.31 -8.05 -2.31
CA PRO A 18 -11.84 -8.96 -1.29
C PRO A 18 -10.97 -9.06 -0.04
N VAL A 19 -9.72 -8.65 -0.11
CA VAL A 19 -8.77 -8.71 1.01
C VAL A 19 -8.16 -7.35 1.27
N SER A 20 -8.09 -6.97 2.55
CA SER A 20 -7.34 -5.81 3.03
C SER A 20 -6.40 -6.26 4.14
N ILE A 21 -5.11 -6.02 3.97
CA ILE A 21 -4.07 -6.29 4.95
C ILE A 21 -3.69 -4.97 5.60
N VAL A 22 -4.01 -4.79 6.88
CA VAL A 22 -3.64 -3.59 7.63
C VAL A 22 -2.27 -3.80 8.28
N LEU A 23 -1.37 -2.87 8.07
CA LEU A 23 0.00 -2.93 8.59
C LEU A 23 0.10 -2.03 9.82
N THR A 24 0.50 -2.64 10.92
CA THR A 24 0.62 -1.99 12.22
C THR A 24 2.00 -2.24 12.84
N TYR A 25 2.36 -1.42 13.82
CA TYR A 25 3.56 -1.57 14.63
C TYR A 25 3.31 -1.03 16.05
N ASP A 26 4.12 -1.46 17.01
CA ASP A 26 4.00 -0.99 18.40
C ASP A 26 4.19 0.52 18.51
N LYS A 27 3.30 1.22 19.20
CA LYS A 27 3.37 2.66 19.40
C LYS A 27 4.69 3.12 20.01
N VAL A 28 5.33 2.30 20.82
CA VAL A 28 6.64 2.59 21.40
C VAL A 28 7.71 2.88 20.33
N LEU A 29 7.51 2.35 19.12
CA LEU A 29 8.41 2.52 17.99
C LEU A 29 8.07 3.75 17.11
N GLU A 30 7.01 4.51 17.42
CA GLU A 30 6.65 5.70 16.63
C GLU A 30 7.81 6.69 16.43
N PRO A 31 8.69 6.95 17.41
CA PRO A 31 9.83 7.83 17.22
C PRO A 31 10.93 7.23 16.32
N ALA A 32 10.89 5.92 16.07
CA ALA A 32 11.92 5.19 15.34
C ALA A 32 11.58 5.06 13.85
N ALA A 33 12.24 5.82 13.01
CA ALA A 33 12.07 5.74 11.55
C ALA A 33 12.30 4.33 10.98
N ILE A 34 13.07 3.49 11.67
CA ILE A 34 13.37 2.12 11.27
C ILE A 34 12.11 1.25 11.19
N ALA A 35 11.15 1.42 12.11
CA ALA A 35 9.90 0.66 12.08
C ALA A 35 9.09 0.95 10.80
N GLN A 36 9.06 2.19 10.37
CA GLN A 36 8.38 2.59 9.14
C GLN A 36 9.11 2.08 7.89
N PHE A 37 10.44 2.07 7.93
CA PHE A 37 11.28 1.50 6.87
C PHE A 37 11.03 -0.01 6.72
N ASP A 38 11.04 -0.75 7.83
CA ASP A 38 10.80 -2.20 7.84
C ASP A 38 9.40 -2.55 7.33
N LEU A 39 8.38 -1.78 7.74
CA LEU A 39 7.02 -1.95 7.23
C LEU A 39 6.92 -1.65 5.73
N GLY A 40 7.67 -0.69 5.23
CA GLY A 40 7.78 -0.44 3.79
C GLY A 40 8.38 -1.64 3.04
N ALA A 41 9.44 -2.24 3.58
CA ALA A 41 10.07 -3.43 3.03
C ALA A 41 9.12 -4.64 3.04
N ILE A 42 8.42 -4.89 4.14
CA ILE A 42 7.40 -5.95 4.26
C ILE A 42 6.26 -5.71 3.27
N SER A 43 5.78 -4.48 3.15
CA SER A 43 4.72 -4.11 2.19
C SER A 43 5.10 -4.49 0.77
N TYR A 44 6.32 -4.16 0.38
CA TYR A 44 6.83 -4.49 -0.95
C TYR A 44 6.99 -6.01 -1.14
N GLY A 45 7.50 -6.71 -0.14
CA GLY A 45 7.60 -8.17 -0.14
C GLY A 45 6.24 -8.87 -0.32
N ILE A 46 5.21 -8.38 0.38
CA ILE A 46 3.83 -8.88 0.21
C ILE A 46 3.34 -8.65 -1.23
N CYS A 47 3.57 -7.48 -1.79
CA CYS A 47 3.17 -7.18 -3.17
C CYS A 47 3.86 -8.09 -4.19
N LEU A 48 5.16 -8.37 -4.03
CA LEU A 48 5.90 -9.29 -4.90
C LEU A 48 5.37 -10.73 -4.78
N ALA A 49 5.15 -11.21 -3.56
CA ALA A 49 4.63 -12.54 -3.32
C ALA A 49 3.19 -12.74 -3.85
N ALA A 50 2.38 -11.68 -3.81
CA ALA A 50 1.05 -11.66 -4.40
C ALA A 50 1.14 -11.72 -5.94
N TRP A 51 2.00 -10.89 -6.52
CA TRP A 51 2.21 -10.84 -7.97
C TRP A 51 2.63 -12.19 -8.55
N GLU A 52 3.53 -12.91 -7.88
CA GLU A 52 3.96 -14.26 -8.28
C GLU A 52 2.77 -15.25 -8.36
N ARG A 53 1.71 -14.97 -7.61
CA ARG A 53 0.48 -15.80 -7.55
C ARG A 53 -0.66 -15.25 -8.41
N GLY A 54 -0.38 -14.28 -9.29
CA GLY A 54 -1.38 -13.66 -10.17
C GLY A 54 -2.35 -12.72 -9.44
N LEU A 55 -1.99 -12.25 -8.23
CA LEU A 55 -2.81 -11.31 -7.47
C LEU A 55 -2.32 -9.88 -7.70
N GLY A 56 -3.27 -8.97 -7.89
CA GLY A 56 -3.04 -7.54 -7.90
C GLY A 56 -3.06 -6.97 -6.49
N THR A 57 -2.23 -5.96 -6.24
CA THR A 57 -2.16 -5.26 -4.95
C THR A 57 -2.08 -3.76 -5.12
N VAL A 58 -2.61 -3.04 -4.12
CA VAL A 58 -2.45 -1.59 -4.01
C VAL A 58 -2.09 -1.25 -2.56
N ILE A 59 -0.93 -0.63 -2.34
CA ILE A 59 -0.62 -0.01 -1.04
C ILE A 59 -1.49 1.24 -0.93
N ASN A 60 -2.41 1.24 0.03
CA ASN A 60 -3.54 2.16 0.06
C ASN A 60 -3.63 2.95 1.37
N GLY A 61 -3.06 4.15 1.39
CA GLY A 61 -3.18 5.05 2.55
C GLY A 61 -4.61 5.55 2.80
N GLN A 62 -5.44 5.69 1.76
CA GLN A 62 -6.85 6.12 1.93
C GLN A 62 -7.66 5.11 2.74
N GLY A 63 -7.37 3.82 2.60
CA GLY A 63 -8.07 2.75 3.32
C GLY A 63 -7.92 2.80 4.83
N VAL A 64 -6.94 3.54 5.36
CA VAL A 64 -6.68 3.68 6.80
C VAL A 64 -6.89 5.10 7.32
N MET A 65 -7.34 6.05 6.50
CA MET A 65 -7.55 7.44 6.93
C MET A 65 -8.59 7.59 8.04
N GLN A 66 -9.57 6.69 8.11
CA GLN A 66 -10.55 6.61 9.21
C GLN A 66 -10.05 5.62 10.26
N THR A 67 -8.90 5.93 10.85
CA THR A 67 -8.19 5.07 11.79
C THR A 67 -9.05 4.48 12.90
N PRO A 68 -9.96 5.21 13.58
CA PRO A 68 -10.84 4.64 14.60
C PRO A 68 -11.74 3.53 14.06
N VAL A 69 -12.30 3.72 12.86
CA VAL A 69 -13.18 2.74 12.21
C VAL A 69 -12.39 1.48 11.83
N VAL A 70 -11.19 1.67 11.25
CA VAL A 70 -10.32 0.55 10.88
C VAL A 70 -9.91 -0.24 12.12
N ARG A 71 -9.54 0.44 13.19
CA ARG A 71 -9.15 -0.17 14.47
C ARG A 71 -10.25 -1.05 15.04
N GLU A 72 -11.47 -0.51 15.12
CA GLU A 72 -12.63 -1.22 15.65
C GLU A 72 -12.93 -2.49 14.82
N HIS A 73 -13.02 -2.35 13.48
CA HIS A 73 -13.41 -3.45 12.60
C HIS A 73 -12.33 -4.53 12.45
N ALA A 74 -11.06 -4.15 12.51
CA ALA A 74 -9.95 -5.09 12.41
C ALA A 74 -9.47 -5.62 13.78
N GLY A 75 -10.07 -5.18 14.88
CA GLY A 75 -9.68 -5.61 16.23
C GLY A 75 -8.25 -5.22 16.61
N ILE A 76 -7.78 -4.06 16.13
CA ILE A 76 -6.40 -3.61 16.35
C ILE A 76 -6.28 -2.99 17.75
N PRO A 77 -5.37 -3.49 18.61
CA PRO A 77 -5.17 -2.95 19.96
C PRO A 77 -4.74 -1.49 19.99
N ASP A 78 -5.01 -0.81 21.11
CA ASP A 78 -4.69 0.63 21.25
C ASP A 78 -3.19 0.93 21.33
N ASP A 79 -2.37 -0.04 21.66
CA ASP A 79 -0.91 0.05 21.69
C ASP A 79 -0.26 -0.14 20.32
N GLN A 80 -1.04 -0.42 19.29
CA GLN A 80 -0.59 -0.52 17.92
C GLN A 80 -0.89 0.75 17.12
N SER A 81 0.09 1.23 16.36
CA SER A 81 -0.08 2.29 15.35
C SER A 81 -0.38 1.70 13.99
N ILE A 82 -1.37 2.27 13.31
CA ILE A 82 -1.73 1.88 11.95
C ILE A 82 -0.95 2.74 10.97
N LEU A 83 -0.15 2.11 10.09
CA LEU A 83 0.63 2.82 9.09
C LEU A 83 -0.10 2.94 7.75
N THR A 84 -0.47 1.80 7.19
CA THR A 84 -1.10 1.71 5.87
C THR A 84 -1.87 0.40 5.74
N CYS A 85 -2.51 0.20 4.60
CA CYS A 85 -3.05 -1.10 4.25
C CYS A 85 -2.70 -1.50 2.82
N ILE A 86 -2.87 -2.76 2.50
CA ILE A 86 -2.71 -3.32 1.17
C ILE A 86 -4.05 -3.95 0.77
N ALA A 87 -4.68 -3.38 -0.25
CA ALA A 87 -5.81 -4.01 -0.91
C ALA A 87 -5.29 -5.11 -1.85
N MET A 88 -5.91 -6.28 -1.84
CA MET A 88 -5.44 -7.44 -2.61
C MET A 88 -6.61 -8.21 -3.23
N GLY A 89 -6.46 -8.62 -4.48
CA GLY A 89 -7.45 -9.41 -5.21
C GLY A 89 -6.98 -9.76 -6.61
N TYR A 90 -7.80 -10.45 -7.36
CA TYR A 90 -7.49 -10.68 -8.78
C TYR A 90 -7.62 -9.36 -9.56
N PRO A 91 -6.62 -9.00 -10.39
CA PRO A 91 -6.65 -7.76 -11.14
C PRO A 91 -7.76 -7.77 -12.19
N ASN A 92 -8.39 -6.60 -12.38
CA ASN A 92 -9.28 -6.37 -13.52
C ASN A 92 -8.48 -5.72 -14.65
N ASP A 93 -8.02 -6.51 -15.61
CA ASP A 93 -7.18 -6.05 -16.71
C ASP A 93 -7.91 -5.12 -17.67
N GLU A 94 -9.26 -5.18 -17.71
CA GLU A 94 -10.09 -4.28 -18.52
C GLU A 94 -10.23 -2.87 -17.91
N PHE A 95 -9.82 -2.70 -16.65
CA PHE A 95 -9.92 -1.40 -16.01
C PHE A 95 -8.88 -0.43 -16.56
N SER A 96 -9.34 0.65 -17.15
CA SER A 96 -8.48 1.60 -17.90
C SER A 96 -7.31 2.17 -17.11
N ALA A 97 -7.41 2.29 -15.79
CA ALA A 97 -6.29 2.75 -14.96
C ALA A 97 -5.12 1.78 -14.96
N ASN A 98 -5.36 0.47 -15.16
CA ASN A 98 -4.30 -0.54 -15.20
C ASN A 98 -3.48 -0.48 -16.50
N SER A 99 -3.96 0.22 -17.54
CA SER A 99 -3.21 0.46 -18.75
C SER A 99 -2.20 1.60 -18.66
N VAL A 100 -2.25 2.40 -17.59
CA VAL A 100 -1.34 3.53 -17.38
C VAL A 100 0.04 3.01 -16.99
N LYS A 101 1.03 3.30 -17.85
CA LYS A 101 2.45 2.99 -17.57
C LYS A 101 3.15 4.27 -17.13
N SER A 102 3.61 4.30 -15.87
CA SER A 102 4.42 5.40 -15.38
C SER A 102 5.86 5.29 -15.90
N ARG A 103 6.44 6.41 -16.30
CA ARG A 103 7.87 6.48 -16.64
C ARG A 103 8.71 6.25 -15.39
N ARG A 104 9.86 5.64 -15.58
CA ARG A 104 10.91 5.52 -14.55
C ARG A 104 12.13 6.30 -15.01
N ALA A 105 12.88 6.87 -14.06
CA ALA A 105 14.18 7.42 -14.33
C ALA A 105 15.16 6.29 -14.67
N ASP A 106 16.13 6.57 -15.52
CA ASP A 106 17.20 5.63 -15.80
C ASP A 106 18.19 5.58 -14.64
N ALA A 107 18.83 4.42 -14.40
CA ALA A 107 19.71 4.24 -13.26
C ALA A 107 20.80 5.33 -13.13
N PRO A 108 21.46 5.81 -14.19
CA PRO A 108 22.45 6.88 -14.09
C PRO A 108 21.90 8.21 -13.55
N ASP A 109 20.59 8.43 -13.59
CA ASP A 109 20.00 9.68 -13.11
C ASP A 109 19.95 9.77 -11.57
N PHE A 110 20.04 8.64 -10.87
CA PHE A 110 19.87 8.58 -9.41
C PHE A 110 20.84 7.59 -8.70
N VAL A 111 21.64 6.82 -9.46
CA VAL A 111 22.63 5.90 -8.90
C VAL A 111 24.02 6.41 -9.23
N ASN A 112 24.84 6.59 -8.22
CA ASN A 112 26.26 6.88 -8.38
C ASN A 112 27.09 5.60 -8.12
N PHE A 113 27.82 5.15 -9.12
CA PHE A 113 28.68 3.98 -9.01
C PHE A 113 30.08 4.42 -8.57
N VAL A 114 30.61 3.83 -7.50
CA VAL A 114 31.94 4.12 -6.97
C VAL A 114 32.75 2.83 -6.94
N GLY A 115 33.99 2.86 -7.49
CA GLY A 115 34.89 1.70 -7.51
C GLY A 115 34.53 0.65 -8.57
N PHE A 116 33.87 1.04 -9.65
CA PHE A 116 33.54 0.20 -10.81
C PHE A 116 34.25 0.75 -12.08
N ASP A 117 35.57 0.96 -12.02
CA ASP A 117 36.39 1.40 -13.16
C ASP A 117 36.69 0.27 -14.13
#